data_abe2b57e31eeb3e00b61dbf3ab9b0749
#
_entry.id   abe2b57e31eeb3e00b61dbf3ab9b0749
#
_cell.length_a   1.000
_cell.length_b   1.000
_cell.length_c   1.000
_cell.angle_alpha   90.00
_cell.angle_beta   90.00
_cell.angle_gamma   90.00
#
_symmetry.space_group_name_H-M   'P 1'
#
loop_
_entity.id
_entity.type
_entity.pdbx_description
1 polymer ?
#
loop_
_entity_poly.entity_id
_entity_poly.type
_entity_poly.pdbx_seq_one_letter_code
_entity_poly.pdbx_strand_id
1 'polypeptide(L)'
;NPALVCAWLDQMYAPLQSPQNNWGTYGDAEGFNIFELSTNDKGEPMLKHAPLGDASPVEVREAQCVSGPLAVLDDYYGVYVTCPDDAQYRLDWIKEIYTPDMNNDYVYPNVFMSSEDTEQVSNLQADLQTYMNTQKANWIMNGTTDAEWNEYLSKLEAYGLSDYLGIMQKYLDAYYA
;
A
#
# COMPACT_ATOMS: atom_id res chain seq x y z
N ASN A 1 -23.25 5.66 13.61
CA ASN A 1 -23.50 6.83 12.74
C ASN A 1 -22.36 6.91 11.69
N PRO A 2 -22.64 6.53 10.40
CA PRO A 2 -21.60 6.52 9.35
C PRO A 2 -20.94 7.88 9.14
N ALA A 3 -21.69 8.98 9.23
CA ALA A 3 -21.14 10.32 9.05
C ALA A 3 -20.09 10.67 10.11
N LEU A 4 -20.24 10.20 11.35
CA LEU A 4 -19.26 10.42 12.40
C LEU A 4 -17.97 9.63 12.11
N VAL A 5 -18.10 8.40 11.60
CA VAL A 5 -16.96 7.57 11.22
C VAL A 5 -16.21 8.19 10.04
N CYS A 6 -16.94 8.66 9.02
CA CYS A 6 -16.32 9.35 7.88
C CYS A 6 -15.59 10.63 8.33
N ALA A 7 -16.22 11.47 9.18
CA ALA A 7 -15.57 12.67 9.71
C ALA A 7 -14.31 12.36 10.54
N TRP A 8 -14.31 11.26 11.28
CA TRP A 8 -13.12 10.81 11.99
C TRP A 8 -12.02 10.33 11.03
N LEU A 9 -12.39 9.57 9.99
CA LEU A 9 -11.44 9.14 8.96
C LEU A 9 -10.84 10.34 8.21
N ASP A 10 -11.65 11.35 7.88
CA ASP A 10 -11.16 12.58 7.23
C ASP A 10 -10.08 13.28 8.05
N GLN A 11 -10.21 13.29 9.39
CA GLN A 11 -9.18 13.86 10.25
C GLN A 11 -7.85 13.09 10.19
N MET A 12 -7.89 11.77 9.92
CA MET A 12 -6.67 10.97 9.76
C MET A 12 -5.86 11.35 8.51
N TYR A 13 -6.52 11.95 7.52
CA TYR A 13 -5.89 12.45 6.29
C TYR A 13 -5.63 13.96 6.30
N ALA A 14 -5.92 14.65 7.40
CA ALA A 14 -5.64 16.08 7.52
C ALA A 14 -4.12 16.37 7.36
N PRO A 15 -3.75 17.54 6.79
CA PRO A 15 -2.37 17.85 6.39
C PRO A 15 -1.31 17.69 7.49
N LEU A 16 -1.65 18.04 8.74
CA LEU A 16 -0.73 17.88 9.87
C LEU A 16 -0.93 16.57 10.64
N GLN A 17 -2.07 15.91 10.50
CA GLN A 17 -2.36 14.67 11.21
C GLN A 17 -1.83 13.45 10.46
N SER A 18 -1.99 13.40 9.15
CA SER A 18 -1.58 12.23 8.36
C SER A 18 -0.07 11.96 8.40
N PRO A 19 0.84 12.96 8.33
CA PRO A 19 2.26 12.71 8.54
C PRO A 19 2.59 12.17 9.93
N GLN A 20 1.90 12.66 10.98
CA GLN A 20 2.12 12.15 12.34
C GLN A 20 1.66 10.69 12.48
N ASN A 21 0.52 10.34 11.91
CA ASN A 21 0.04 8.95 11.90
C ASN A 21 1.01 8.02 11.18
N ASN A 22 1.62 8.49 10.11
CA ASN A 22 2.49 7.67 9.26
C ASN A 22 3.93 7.58 9.76
N TRP A 23 4.45 8.64 10.41
CA TRP A 23 5.86 8.73 10.76
C TRP A 23 6.12 8.84 12.26
N GLY A 24 5.28 9.54 13.01
CA GLY A 24 5.46 9.82 14.42
C GLY A 24 5.10 11.26 14.78
N THR A 25 5.31 11.63 16.03
CA THR A 25 4.77 12.85 16.62
C THR A 25 5.70 14.06 16.55
N TYR A 26 5.16 15.22 16.91
CA TYR A 26 5.87 16.42 17.29
C TYR A 26 5.34 16.94 18.64
N GLY A 27 6.20 17.66 19.38
CA GLY A 27 5.78 18.33 20.62
C GLY A 27 5.52 17.42 21.81
N ASP A 28 5.88 16.15 21.73
CA ASP A 28 5.86 15.25 22.88
C ASP A 28 7.04 15.57 23.80
N ALA A 29 6.75 15.98 25.03
CA ALA A 29 7.75 16.37 26.00
C ALA A 29 8.60 15.21 26.55
N GLU A 30 8.05 13.99 26.51
CA GLU A 30 8.69 12.78 27.04
C GLU A 30 9.15 11.82 25.93
N GLY A 31 8.68 12.02 24.70
CA GLY A 31 8.92 11.16 23.56
C GLY A 31 10.00 11.65 22.62
N PHE A 32 10.33 10.80 21.68
CA PHE A 32 11.22 11.10 20.58
C PHE A 32 10.41 11.72 19.44
N ASN A 33 10.62 13.03 19.19
CA ASN A 33 9.90 13.74 18.14
C ASN A 33 10.58 13.55 16.79
N ILE A 34 9.86 13.02 15.80
CA ILE A 34 10.35 12.94 14.42
C ILE A 34 10.16 14.26 13.68
N PHE A 35 9.27 15.11 14.18
CA PHE A 35 8.98 16.41 13.59
C PHE A 35 9.18 17.56 14.58
N GLU A 36 9.52 18.72 14.01
CA GLU A 36 9.43 20.03 14.62
C GLU A 36 8.33 20.83 13.93
N LEU A 37 7.53 21.60 14.69
CA LEU A 37 6.57 22.51 14.10
C LEU A 37 7.28 23.75 13.54
N SER A 38 7.05 24.05 12.27
CA SER A 38 7.60 25.16 11.52
C SER A 38 6.49 25.86 10.73
N THR A 39 6.84 26.76 9.85
CA THR A 39 5.93 27.39 8.91
C THR A 39 6.47 27.30 7.50
N ASN A 40 5.58 27.16 6.53
CA ASN A 40 5.91 27.23 5.11
C ASN A 40 6.08 28.70 4.64
N ASP A 41 6.42 28.90 3.37
CA ASP A 41 6.63 30.21 2.77
C ASP A 41 5.37 31.11 2.78
N LYS A 42 4.18 30.52 3.01
CA LYS A 42 2.90 31.24 3.15
C LYS A 42 2.56 31.58 4.60
N GLY A 43 3.43 31.17 5.56
CA GLY A 43 3.19 31.34 6.98
C GLY A 43 2.20 30.33 7.59
N GLU A 44 1.87 29.26 6.87
CA GLU A 44 1.00 28.19 7.36
C GLU A 44 1.81 27.13 8.14
N PRO A 45 1.20 26.43 9.10
CA PRO A 45 1.88 25.39 9.87
C PRO A 45 2.44 24.28 8.98
N MET A 46 3.68 23.86 9.23
CA MET A 46 4.39 22.83 8.51
C MET A 46 5.18 21.95 9.48
N LEU A 47 5.15 20.65 9.28
CA LEU A 47 5.98 19.68 10.00
C LEU A 47 7.33 19.52 9.28
N LYS A 48 8.40 19.84 9.98
CA LYS A 48 9.76 19.67 9.49
C LYS A 48 10.39 18.45 10.17
N HIS A 49 11.01 17.55 9.37
CA HIS A 49 11.77 16.44 9.93
C HIS A 49 12.87 16.94 10.85
N ALA A 50 12.86 16.47 12.09
CA ALA A 50 13.89 16.76 13.07
C ALA A 50 15.14 15.89 12.81
N PRO A 51 16.35 16.36 13.19
CA PRO A 51 17.52 15.49 13.18
C PRO A 51 17.34 14.33 14.15
N LEU A 52 17.49 13.11 13.67
CA LEU A 52 17.28 11.89 14.46
C LEU A 52 18.55 11.38 15.18
N GLY A 53 19.68 12.09 15.03
CA GLY A 53 20.97 11.64 15.53
C GLY A 53 21.38 10.33 14.87
N ASP A 54 21.68 9.31 15.68
CA ASP A 54 22.06 7.97 15.21
C ASP A 54 20.84 7.06 14.94
N ALA A 55 19.61 7.51 15.24
CA ALA A 55 18.40 6.70 15.06
C ALA A 55 17.98 6.65 13.57
N SER A 56 17.60 5.47 13.12
CA SER A 56 17.05 5.30 11.79
C SER A 56 15.63 5.85 11.70
N PRO A 57 15.25 6.59 10.63
CA PRO A 57 13.87 7.00 10.41
C PRO A 57 12.87 5.83 10.41
N VAL A 58 13.28 4.66 9.95
CA VAL A 58 12.46 3.45 9.94
C VAL A 58 12.18 2.97 11.36
N GLU A 59 13.20 2.91 12.22
CA GLU A 59 13.05 2.49 13.62
C GLU A 59 12.12 3.43 14.40
N VAL A 60 12.27 4.74 14.20
CA VAL A 60 11.39 5.72 14.83
C VAL A 60 9.96 5.57 14.34
N ARG A 61 9.76 5.39 13.03
CA ARG A 61 8.45 5.16 12.44
C ARG A 61 7.80 3.89 13.00
N GLU A 62 8.52 2.77 13.05
CA GLU A 62 8.00 1.51 13.59
C GLU A 62 7.58 1.62 15.06
N ALA A 63 8.31 2.45 15.84
CA ALA A 63 7.99 2.68 17.24
C ALA A 63 6.80 3.63 17.47
N GLN A 64 6.56 4.58 16.57
CA GLN A 64 5.63 5.69 16.80
C GLN A 64 4.42 5.73 15.86
N CYS A 65 4.48 5.10 14.66
CA CYS A 65 3.35 5.15 13.75
C CYS A 65 2.13 4.43 14.33
N VAL A 66 0.95 4.95 14.05
CA VAL A 66 -0.30 4.32 14.48
C VAL A 66 -0.77 3.30 13.46
N SER A 67 -1.49 2.28 13.93
CA SER A 67 -2.21 1.35 13.04
C SER A 67 -3.49 2.02 12.54
N GLY A 68 -3.66 2.10 11.22
CA GLY A 68 -4.86 2.70 10.64
C GLY A 68 -4.59 3.29 9.25
N PRO A 69 -5.39 4.26 8.80
CA PRO A 69 -5.13 4.98 7.55
C PRO A 69 -3.80 5.72 7.64
N LEU A 70 -2.79 5.25 6.89
CA LEU A 70 -1.40 5.73 6.96
C LEU A 70 -0.98 6.38 5.64
N ALA A 71 -1.87 7.07 4.96
CA ALA A 71 -1.55 7.77 3.73
C ALA A 71 -1.28 9.25 3.99
N VAL A 72 -0.15 9.73 3.48
CA VAL A 72 0.16 11.15 3.34
C VAL A 72 -0.05 11.48 1.86
N LEU A 73 -0.88 12.49 1.57
CA LEU A 73 -1.10 12.89 0.18
C LEU A 73 0.19 13.47 -0.40
N ASP A 74 0.47 13.16 -1.66
CA ASP A 74 1.70 13.64 -2.35
C ASP A 74 1.79 15.18 -2.34
N ASP A 75 0.65 15.86 -2.49
CA ASP A 75 0.54 17.33 -2.45
C ASP A 75 0.88 17.95 -1.09
N TYR A 76 0.99 17.16 -0.03
CA TYR A 76 1.38 17.66 1.30
C TYR A 76 2.89 17.81 1.47
N TYR A 77 3.66 17.03 0.71
CA TYR A 77 5.12 17.13 0.74
C TYR A 77 5.61 18.46 0.16
N GLY A 78 6.49 19.14 0.91
CA GLY A 78 6.97 20.48 0.58
C GLY A 78 6.00 21.62 0.96
N VAL A 79 4.75 21.30 1.36
CA VAL A 79 3.75 22.31 1.77
C VAL A 79 3.45 22.20 3.26
N TYR A 80 3.03 21.06 3.75
CA TYR A 80 2.64 20.81 5.14
C TYR A 80 3.60 19.90 5.89
N VAL A 81 4.43 19.16 5.16
CA VAL A 81 5.48 18.31 5.72
C VAL A 81 6.69 18.32 4.79
N THR A 82 7.91 18.33 5.37
CA THR A 82 9.13 18.20 4.57
C THR A 82 9.27 16.77 4.03
N CYS A 83 9.87 16.62 2.86
CA CYS A 83 10.32 15.33 2.35
C CYS A 83 11.78 15.13 2.74
N PRO A 84 12.18 13.99 3.32
CA PRO A 84 13.59 13.67 3.50
C PRO A 84 14.31 13.57 2.14
N ASP A 85 15.56 14.00 2.07
CA ASP A 85 16.32 14.06 0.81
C ASP A 85 16.39 12.70 0.08
N ASP A 86 16.54 11.61 0.82
CA ASP A 86 16.57 10.26 0.26
C ASP A 86 15.21 9.82 -0.30
N ALA A 87 14.11 10.27 0.32
CA ALA A 87 12.77 10.01 -0.18
C ALA A 87 12.46 10.86 -1.42
N GLN A 88 12.87 12.13 -1.42
CA GLN A 88 12.72 13.01 -2.59
C GLN A 88 13.45 12.43 -3.80
N TYR A 89 14.69 12.00 -3.62
CA TYR A 89 15.46 11.36 -4.69
C TYR A 89 14.76 10.14 -5.29
N ARG A 90 14.18 9.26 -4.46
CA ARG A 90 13.43 8.09 -4.96
C ARG A 90 12.16 8.50 -5.70
N LEU A 91 11.43 9.49 -5.20
CA LEU A 91 10.21 10.00 -5.84
C LEU A 91 10.51 10.63 -7.19
N ASP A 92 11.58 11.39 -7.31
CA ASP A 92 12.01 12.01 -8.56
C ASP A 92 12.36 10.92 -9.61
N TRP A 93 13.09 9.88 -9.19
CA TRP A 93 13.39 8.74 -10.08
C TRP A 93 12.15 7.98 -10.53
N ILE A 94 11.19 7.79 -9.63
CA ILE A 94 9.91 7.16 -9.99
C ILE A 94 9.18 8.03 -11.02
N LYS A 95 9.10 9.33 -10.80
CA LYS A 95 8.44 10.27 -11.71
C LYS A 95 9.11 10.35 -13.08
N GLU A 96 10.44 10.35 -13.13
CA GLU A 96 11.19 10.49 -14.37
C GLU A 96 11.29 9.19 -15.17
N ILE A 97 11.48 8.05 -14.51
CA ILE A 97 11.80 6.77 -15.16
C ILE A 97 10.58 5.87 -15.29
N TYR A 98 9.81 5.70 -14.20
CA TYR A 98 8.72 4.73 -14.19
C TYR A 98 7.37 5.31 -14.62
N THR A 99 7.02 6.52 -14.16
CA THR A 99 5.70 7.12 -14.42
C THR A 99 5.40 7.28 -15.91
N PRO A 100 6.35 7.66 -16.81
CA PRO A 100 6.07 7.80 -18.24
C PRO A 100 5.63 6.49 -18.92
N ASP A 101 6.12 5.35 -18.41
CA ASP A 101 5.83 4.02 -18.96
C ASP A 101 4.78 3.26 -18.14
N MET A 102 4.23 3.86 -17.06
CA MET A 102 3.17 3.27 -16.29
C MET A 102 1.88 3.18 -17.10
N ASN A 103 1.30 1.98 -17.12
CA ASN A 103 0.03 1.70 -17.76
C ASN A 103 -0.91 1.00 -16.78
N ASN A 104 -2.10 1.56 -16.63
CA ASN A 104 -3.14 1.01 -15.76
C ASN A 104 -4.14 0.11 -16.50
N ASP A 105 -3.98 -0.13 -17.80
CA ASP A 105 -4.92 -0.89 -18.62
C ASP A 105 -5.09 -2.34 -18.15
N TYR A 106 -4.08 -2.88 -17.48
CA TYR A 106 -4.04 -4.26 -16.99
C TYR A 106 -4.09 -4.37 -15.46
N VAL A 107 -4.38 -3.27 -14.76
CA VAL A 107 -4.52 -3.26 -13.31
C VAL A 107 -5.96 -3.57 -12.96
N TYR A 108 -6.17 -4.64 -12.19
CA TYR A 108 -7.50 -4.96 -11.69
C TYR A 108 -7.97 -3.86 -10.72
N PRO A 109 -9.15 -3.26 -10.94
CA PRO A 109 -9.61 -2.15 -10.11
C PRO A 109 -9.99 -2.60 -8.70
N ASN A 110 -9.99 -1.67 -7.77
CA ASN A 110 -10.55 -1.90 -6.44
C ASN A 110 -12.07 -2.00 -6.55
N VAL A 111 -12.62 -3.18 -6.29
CA VAL A 111 -14.04 -3.47 -6.36
C VAL A 111 -14.57 -3.89 -5.00
N PHE A 112 -15.85 -3.60 -4.73
CA PHE A 112 -16.55 -4.05 -3.53
C PHE A 112 -17.34 -5.31 -3.88
N MET A 113 -16.89 -6.45 -3.35
CA MET A 113 -17.56 -7.74 -3.53
C MET A 113 -18.61 -7.98 -2.44
N SER A 114 -19.59 -8.84 -2.70
CA SER A 114 -20.46 -9.37 -1.65
C SER A 114 -19.65 -10.15 -0.61
N SER A 115 -20.16 -10.28 0.62
CA SER A 115 -19.48 -11.06 1.66
C SER A 115 -19.27 -12.52 1.26
N GLU A 116 -20.24 -13.10 0.56
CA GLU A 116 -20.18 -14.48 0.05
C GLU A 116 -19.07 -14.64 -1.00
N ASP A 117 -19.05 -13.77 -2.02
CA ASP A 117 -18.00 -13.80 -3.05
C ASP A 117 -16.61 -13.49 -2.47
N THR A 118 -16.51 -12.58 -1.48
CA THR A 118 -15.25 -12.29 -0.78
C THR A 118 -14.71 -13.52 -0.06
N GLU A 119 -15.57 -14.26 0.65
CA GLU A 119 -15.17 -15.48 1.34
C GLU A 119 -14.73 -16.56 0.35
N GLN A 120 -15.50 -16.75 -0.72
CA GLN A 120 -15.16 -17.72 -1.77
C GLN A 120 -13.82 -17.38 -2.46
N VAL A 121 -13.63 -16.13 -2.87
CA VAL A 121 -12.37 -15.66 -3.47
C VAL A 121 -11.19 -15.86 -2.52
N SER A 122 -11.35 -15.55 -1.23
CA SER A 122 -10.28 -15.70 -0.24
C SER A 122 -9.87 -17.16 -0.08
N ASN A 123 -10.83 -18.09 -0.05
CA ASN A 123 -10.54 -19.52 0.07
C ASN A 123 -9.84 -20.06 -1.18
N LEU A 124 -10.38 -19.78 -2.37
CA LEU A 124 -9.77 -20.20 -3.64
C LEU A 124 -8.37 -19.60 -3.83
N GLN A 125 -8.20 -18.34 -3.51
CA GLN A 125 -6.91 -17.65 -3.60
C GLN A 125 -5.86 -18.27 -2.68
N ALA A 126 -6.22 -18.66 -1.45
CA ALA A 126 -5.30 -19.28 -0.51
C ALA A 126 -4.73 -20.60 -1.05
N ASP A 127 -5.59 -21.46 -1.60
CA ASP A 127 -5.19 -22.76 -2.17
C ASP A 127 -4.36 -22.59 -3.45
N LEU A 128 -4.81 -21.75 -4.37
CA LEU A 128 -4.11 -21.42 -5.61
C LEU A 128 -2.73 -20.83 -5.31
N GLN A 129 -2.66 -19.83 -4.42
CA GLN A 129 -1.41 -19.15 -4.09
C GLN A 129 -0.40 -20.09 -3.42
N THR A 130 -0.87 -20.95 -2.53
CA THR A 130 -0.02 -21.94 -1.86
C THR A 130 0.59 -22.90 -2.87
N TYR A 131 -0.22 -23.42 -3.77
CA TYR A 131 0.24 -24.33 -4.83
C TYR A 131 1.20 -23.63 -5.80
N MET A 132 0.85 -22.44 -6.28
CA MET A 132 1.69 -21.64 -7.18
C MET A 132 3.06 -21.33 -6.56
N ASN A 133 3.10 -20.90 -5.31
CA ASN A 133 4.35 -20.59 -4.63
C ASN A 133 5.23 -21.84 -4.43
N THR A 134 4.63 -22.98 -4.12
CA THR A 134 5.33 -24.26 -3.98
C THR A 134 5.98 -24.69 -5.30
N GLN A 135 5.21 -24.63 -6.40
CA GLN A 135 5.73 -25.00 -7.72
C GLN A 135 6.79 -24.01 -8.22
N LYS A 136 6.58 -22.71 -8.01
CA LYS A 136 7.59 -21.68 -8.32
C LYS A 136 8.91 -21.96 -7.61
N ALA A 137 8.88 -22.24 -6.31
CA ALA A 137 10.10 -22.58 -5.55
C ALA A 137 10.78 -23.85 -6.08
N ASN A 138 9.99 -24.89 -6.38
CA ASN A 138 10.50 -26.12 -6.95
C ASN A 138 11.19 -25.89 -8.31
N TRP A 139 10.57 -25.14 -9.20
CA TRP A 139 11.13 -24.86 -10.53
C TRP A 139 12.38 -23.96 -10.51
N ILE A 140 12.46 -23.03 -9.56
CA ILE A 140 13.69 -22.25 -9.34
C ILE A 140 14.85 -23.17 -8.95
N MET A 141 14.58 -24.19 -8.13
CA MET A 141 15.61 -25.12 -7.65
C MET A 141 15.99 -26.20 -8.67
N ASN A 142 15.01 -26.73 -9.40
CA ASN A 142 15.17 -27.97 -10.17
C ASN A 142 14.91 -27.80 -11.68
N GLY A 143 14.42 -26.63 -12.11
CA GLY A 143 13.91 -26.44 -13.46
C GLY A 143 12.51 -27.03 -13.65
N THR A 144 11.98 -26.95 -14.86
CA THR A 144 10.69 -27.53 -15.25
C THR A 144 10.74 -28.11 -16.66
N THR A 145 9.79 -28.98 -16.97
CA THR A 145 9.55 -29.59 -18.28
C THR A 145 8.16 -29.21 -18.80
N ASP A 146 7.92 -29.38 -20.10
CA ASP A 146 6.58 -29.14 -20.70
C ASP A 146 5.50 -30.03 -20.09
N ALA A 147 5.84 -31.27 -19.71
CA ALA A 147 4.92 -32.19 -19.07
C ALA A 147 4.51 -31.69 -17.66
N GLU A 148 5.45 -31.21 -16.86
CA GLU A 148 5.19 -30.64 -15.54
C GLU A 148 4.40 -29.33 -15.63
N TRP A 149 4.63 -28.52 -16.67
CA TRP A 149 3.85 -27.33 -16.93
C TRP A 149 2.38 -27.67 -17.21
N ASN A 150 2.10 -28.65 -18.05
CA ASN A 150 0.74 -29.09 -18.35
C ASN A 150 0.03 -29.70 -17.13
N GLU A 151 0.75 -30.46 -16.30
CA GLU A 151 0.23 -30.96 -15.04
C GLU A 151 -0.11 -29.81 -14.07
N TYR A 152 0.76 -28.80 -13.99
CA TYR A 152 0.53 -27.60 -13.18
C TYR A 152 -0.76 -26.88 -13.57
N LEU A 153 -0.98 -26.64 -14.86
CA LEU A 153 -2.22 -26.00 -15.33
C LEU A 153 -3.45 -26.83 -14.97
N SER A 154 -3.38 -28.17 -15.13
CA SER A 154 -4.48 -29.05 -14.75
C SER A 154 -4.78 -29.02 -13.25
N LYS A 155 -3.76 -28.89 -12.41
CA LYS A 155 -3.93 -28.76 -10.97
C LYS A 155 -4.48 -27.41 -10.56
N LEU A 156 -4.12 -26.31 -11.22
CA LEU A 156 -4.75 -25.00 -10.97
C LEU A 156 -6.25 -25.05 -11.24
N GLU A 157 -6.69 -25.72 -12.31
CA GLU A 157 -8.11 -25.93 -12.55
C GLU A 157 -8.78 -26.76 -11.46
N ALA A 158 -8.12 -27.80 -10.98
CA ALA A 158 -8.65 -28.62 -9.87
C ALA A 158 -8.73 -27.85 -8.53
N TYR A 159 -7.90 -26.81 -8.33
CA TYR A 159 -7.97 -25.88 -7.20
C TYR A 159 -9.01 -24.76 -7.41
N GLY A 160 -9.74 -24.75 -8.52
CA GLY A 160 -10.82 -23.80 -8.78
C GLY A 160 -10.38 -22.50 -9.46
N LEU A 161 -9.35 -22.54 -10.30
CA LEU A 161 -8.89 -21.36 -11.05
C LEU A 161 -10.01 -20.73 -11.88
N SER A 162 -10.80 -21.55 -12.59
CA SER A 162 -11.92 -21.04 -13.40
C SER A 162 -12.99 -20.37 -12.55
N ASP A 163 -13.30 -20.91 -11.35
CA ASP A 163 -14.27 -20.30 -10.43
C ASP A 163 -13.75 -18.97 -9.89
N TYR A 164 -12.47 -18.92 -9.49
CA TYR A 164 -11.81 -17.69 -9.06
C TYR A 164 -11.87 -16.60 -10.14
N LEU A 165 -11.47 -16.93 -11.36
CA LEU A 165 -11.47 -16.00 -12.48
C LEU A 165 -12.89 -15.57 -12.85
N GLY A 166 -13.89 -16.46 -12.76
CA GLY A 166 -15.29 -16.14 -13.02
C GLY A 166 -15.83 -15.09 -12.05
N ILE A 167 -15.52 -15.20 -10.76
CA ILE A 167 -15.92 -14.19 -9.76
C ILE A 167 -15.20 -12.87 -10.04
N MET A 168 -13.90 -12.90 -10.29
CA MET A 168 -13.13 -11.69 -10.58
C MET A 168 -13.66 -10.99 -11.84
N GLN A 169 -13.95 -11.74 -12.91
CA GLN A 169 -14.49 -11.18 -14.14
C GLN A 169 -15.88 -10.55 -13.94
N LYS A 170 -16.76 -11.19 -13.16
CA LYS A 170 -18.08 -10.63 -12.82
C LYS A 170 -17.97 -9.20 -12.25
N TYR A 171 -17.03 -8.96 -11.33
CA TYR A 171 -16.86 -7.66 -10.72
C TYR A 171 -16.11 -6.67 -11.61
N LEU A 172 -15.22 -7.16 -12.46
CA LEU A 172 -14.55 -6.34 -13.47
C LEU A 172 -15.58 -5.81 -14.48
N ASP A 173 -16.45 -6.69 -14.99
CA ASP A 173 -17.51 -6.31 -15.93
C ASP A 173 -18.48 -5.28 -15.31
N ALA A 174 -18.84 -5.47 -14.04
CA ALA A 174 -19.70 -4.54 -13.32
C ALA A 174 -19.03 -3.17 -13.05
N TYR A 175 -17.71 -3.13 -12.93
CA TYR A 175 -16.97 -1.89 -12.74
C TYR A 175 -16.94 -1.02 -14.01
N TYR A 176 -16.92 -1.66 -15.20
CA TYR A 176 -16.86 -0.95 -16.49
C TYR A 176 -18.23 -0.78 -17.15
N ALA A 177 -19.32 -1.30 -16.57
CA ALA A 177 -20.70 -1.14 -17.08
C ALA A 177 -21.29 0.23 -16.73
#